data_d2a8c795c8c819f697d1df1669cb490c
#
_entry.id   d2a8c795c8c819f697d1df1669cb490c
#
_cell.length_a   1.000
_cell.length_b   1.000
_cell.length_c   1.000
_cell.angle_alpha   90.00
_cell.angle_beta   90.00
_cell.angle_gamma   90.00
#
_symmetry.space_group_name_H-M   'P 1'
#
loop_
_entity.id
_entity.type
_entity.pdbx_description
1 polymer ?
#
loop_
_entity_poly.entity_id
_entity_poly.type
_entity_poly.pdbx_seq_one_letter_code
_entity_poly.pdbx_strand_id
1 'polypeptide(L)'
;MSGYGDPGFDTLSLHAGAQPDPATGARAQPIYQTTAYVFDDADHAAALFNLQTVGFIYSRLTNPTNAALETRIATLEGGRGCTVPSSGHAAQLLALFPLMSPGAEIVASSRLYGGSLQQMKN
;
A
#
# COMPACT_ATOMS: atom_id res chain seq x y z
N MET A 1 -4.73 24.92 -4.19
CA MET A 1 -5.73 24.62 -3.13
C MET A 1 -7.09 24.70 -3.80
N SER A 2 -7.74 23.58 -4.04
CA SER A 2 -9.06 23.54 -4.68
C SER A 2 -10.10 24.02 -3.68
N GLY A 3 -10.93 24.98 -4.06
CA GLY A 3 -12.00 25.55 -3.25
C GLY A 3 -13.21 24.62 -3.04
N TYR A 4 -13.01 23.32 -3.09
CA TYR A 4 -14.00 22.30 -2.71
C TYR A 4 -13.70 21.90 -1.27
N GLY A 5 -14.72 21.97 -0.41
CA GLY A 5 -14.65 21.52 0.99
C GLY A 5 -14.12 20.10 1.10
N ASP A 6 -13.82 19.68 2.32
CA ASP A 6 -13.26 18.36 2.64
C ASP A 6 -14.16 17.26 2.01
N PRO A 7 -13.63 16.42 1.10
CA PRO A 7 -14.45 15.42 0.42
C PRO A 7 -14.94 14.38 1.43
N GLY A 8 -16.25 14.10 1.42
CA GLY A 8 -16.83 13.07 2.28
C GLY A 8 -16.32 11.66 1.95
N PHE A 9 -16.54 10.72 2.87
CA PHE A 9 -16.08 9.32 2.77
C PHE A 9 -16.43 8.66 1.44
N ASP A 10 -17.66 8.83 0.94
CA ASP A 10 -18.09 8.24 -0.33
C ASP A 10 -17.28 8.78 -1.52
N THR A 11 -16.98 10.07 -1.54
CA THR A 11 -16.12 10.67 -2.56
C THR A 11 -14.70 10.13 -2.48
N LEU A 12 -14.13 10.01 -1.29
CA LEU A 12 -12.81 9.44 -1.07
C LEU A 12 -12.73 7.96 -1.48
N SER A 13 -13.78 7.17 -1.19
CA SER A 13 -13.84 5.76 -1.56
C SER A 13 -13.77 5.54 -3.08
N LEU A 14 -14.25 6.49 -3.87
CA LEU A 14 -14.22 6.43 -5.33
C LEU A 14 -12.94 7.04 -5.93
N HIS A 15 -12.45 8.14 -5.36
CA HIS A 15 -11.46 8.99 -6.04
C HIS A 15 -10.08 9.03 -5.38
N ALA A 16 -9.94 8.73 -4.08
CA ALA A 16 -8.64 8.74 -3.44
C ALA A 16 -7.68 7.73 -4.09
N GLY A 17 -6.43 8.14 -4.31
CA GLY A 17 -5.41 7.32 -4.95
C GLY A 17 -5.59 7.11 -6.47
N ALA A 18 -6.69 7.60 -7.07
CA ALA A 18 -6.92 7.50 -8.49
C ALA A 18 -6.58 8.82 -9.19
N GLN A 19 -5.71 8.75 -10.20
CA GLN A 19 -5.40 9.86 -11.09
C GLN A 19 -5.67 9.39 -12.53
N PRO A 20 -6.18 10.26 -13.43
CA PRO A 20 -6.25 9.92 -14.83
C PRO A 20 -4.87 9.54 -15.36
N ASP A 21 -4.79 8.47 -16.15
CA ASP A 21 -3.53 8.06 -16.77
C ASP A 21 -2.94 9.19 -17.63
N PRO A 22 -1.71 9.65 -17.40
CA PRO A 22 -1.15 10.80 -18.08
C PRO A 22 -0.89 10.57 -19.58
N ALA A 23 -0.73 9.29 -19.99
CA ALA A 23 -0.46 8.97 -21.40
C ALA A 23 -1.74 8.86 -22.23
N THR A 24 -2.83 8.35 -21.65
CA THR A 24 -4.07 8.04 -22.37
C THR A 24 -5.28 8.84 -21.91
N GLY A 25 -5.21 9.47 -20.74
CA GLY A 25 -6.35 10.12 -20.09
C GLY A 25 -7.36 9.12 -19.51
N ALA A 26 -7.03 7.83 -19.43
CA ALA A 26 -7.93 6.81 -18.90
C ALA A 26 -8.33 7.15 -17.47
N ARG A 27 -9.65 7.13 -17.21
CA ARG A 27 -10.19 7.46 -15.89
C ARG A 27 -10.04 6.33 -14.88
N ALA A 28 -10.19 5.09 -15.34
CA ALA A 28 -9.96 3.91 -14.51
C ALA A 28 -8.47 3.69 -14.29
N GLN A 29 -8.10 3.25 -13.08
CA GLN A 29 -6.72 2.90 -12.77
C GLN A 29 -6.24 1.76 -13.67
N PRO A 30 -5.18 1.94 -14.49
CA PRO A 30 -4.60 0.87 -15.27
C PRO A 30 -4.06 -0.27 -14.39
N ILE A 31 -4.12 -1.50 -14.89
CA ILE A 31 -3.50 -2.66 -14.25
C ILE A 31 -2.10 -2.86 -14.80
N TYR A 32 -1.09 -2.60 -13.98
CA TYR A 32 0.32 -2.72 -14.36
C TYR A 32 0.84 -4.13 -14.08
N GLN A 33 0.67 -5.03 -15.05
CA GLN A 33 1.18 -6.40 -15.02
C GLN A 33 2.63 -6.48 -15.50
N THR A 34 3.50 -5.73 -14.87
CA THR A 34 4.94 -5.74 -15.19
C THR A 34 5.76 -6.13 -13.98
N THR A 35 6.92 -6.72 -14.20
CA THR A 35 7.87 -7.08 -13.14
C THR A 35 8.79 -5.92 -12.80
N ALA A 36 9.28 -5.20 -13.81
CA ALA A 36 10.30 -4.16 -13.66
C ALA A 36 9.93 -2.92 -14.47
N TYR A 37 10.60 -1.83 -14.15
CA TYR A 37 10.44 -0.52 -14.80
C TYR A 37 11.78 -0.07 -15.37
N VAL A 38 11.73 0.70 -16.46
CA VAL A 38 12.93 1.28 -17.07
C VAL A 38 13.34 2.55 -16.32
N PHE A 39 14.63 2.85 -16.35
CA PHE A 39 15.19 4.07 -15.79
C PHE A 39 15.64 4.99 -16.94
N ASP A 40 15.66 6.29 -16.69
CA ASP A 40 16.11 7.27 -17.67
C ASP A 40 17.62 7.10 -17.94
N ASP A 41 18.39 6.91 -16.87
CA ASP A 41 19.84 6.69 -16.87
C ASP A 41 20.32 5.98 -15.58
N ALA A 42 21.64 5.81 -15.47
CA ALA A 42 22.27 5.16 -14.31
C ALA A 42 22.14 5.99 -13.02
N ASP A 43 22.15 7.32 -13.12
CA ASP A 43 22.03 8.21 -11.96
C ASP A 43 20.60 8.20 -11.42
N HIS A 44 19.59 8.18 -12.30
CA HIS A 44 18.19 7.98 -11.92
C HIS A 44 18.01 6.63 -11.21
N ALA A 45 18.57 5.55 -11.75
CA ALA A 45 18.52 4.24 -11.10
C ALA A 45 19.15 4.29 -9.69
N ALA A 46 20.35 4.86 -9.56
CA ALA A 46 21.04 4.99 -8.29
C ALA A 46 20.22 5.80 -7.27
N ALA A 47 19.59 6.91 -7.68
CA ALA A 47 18.77 7.74 -6.82
C ALA A 47 17.53 6.97 -6.29
N LEU A 48 16.89 6.15 -7.13
CA LEU A 48 15.77 5.30 -6.74
C LEU A 48 16.19 4.22 -5.74
N PHE A 49 17.28 3.49 -6.00
CA PHE A 49 17.79 2.45 -5.11
C PHE A 49 18.29 2.99 -3.77
N ASN A 50 18.82 4.20 -3.75
CA ASN A 50 19.26 4.90 -2.55
C ASN A 50 18.12 5.64 -1.82
N LEU A 51 16.86 5.51 -2.27
CA LEU A 51 15.68 6.17 -1.71
C LEU A 51 15.79 7.72 -1.69
N GLN A 52 16.56 8.29 -2.60
CA GLN A 52 16.72 9.74 -2.76
C GLN A 52 15.60 10.36 -3.60
N THR A 53 14.93 9.54 -4.39
CA THR A 53 13.74 9.91 -5.15
C THR A 53 12.67 8.82 -5.07
N VAL A 54 11.42 9.18 -5.34
CA VAL A 54 10.28 8.26 -5.34
C VAL A 54 10.01 7.79 -6.76
N GLY A 55 9.81 6.48 -6.93
CA GLY A 55 9.45 5.89 -8.23
C GLY A 55 9.29 4.39 -8.15
N PHE A 56 9.04 3.80 -9.32
CA PHE A 56 8.83 2.36 -9.44
C PHE A 56 10.09 1.70 -9.98
N ILE A 57 10.53 0.64 -9.30
CA ILE A 57 11.74 -0.12 -9.64
C ILE A 57 11.35 -1.53 -10.05
N TYR A 58 10.59 -2.19 -9.19
CA TYR A 58 10.26 -3.60 -9.28
C TYR A 58 8.93 -3.87 -8.57
N SER A 59 8.01 -4.58 -9.21
CA SER A 59 6.62 -4.70 -8.74
C SER A 59 6.43 -5.38 -7.39
N ARG A 60 7.39 -6.18 -6.92
CA ARG A 60 7.36 -6.73 -5.55
C ARG A 60 7.59 -5.65 -4.50
N LEU A 61 8.34 -4.59 -4.82
CA LEU A 61 8.58 -3.46 -3.92
C LEU A 61 7.45 -2.44 -4.02
N THR A 62 7.20 -1.96 -5.23
CA THR A 62 6.17 -0.95 -5.52
C THR A 62 5.57 -1.18 -6.90
N ASN A 63 4.26 -0.95 -7.03
CA ASN A 63 3.55 -1.06 -8.30
C ASN A 63 2.44 0.00 -8.34
N PRO A 64 2.21 0.73 -9.46
CA PRO A 64 1.19 1.77 -9.53
C PRO A 64 -0.22 1.29 -9.19
N THR A 65 -0.55 0.04 -9.53
CA THR A 65 -1.86 -0.55 -9.19
C THR A 65 -2.03 -0.69 -7.69
N ASN A 66 -1.01 -1.21 -7.00
CA ASN A 66 -1.02 -1.35 -5.54
C ASN A 66 -0.97 0.03 -4.86
N ALA A 67 -0.14 0.95 -5.35
CA ALA A 67 0.00 2.29 -4.81
C ALA A 67 -1.32 3.07 -4.81
N ALA A 68 -2.16 2.90 -5.84
CA ALA A 68 -3.49 3.50 -5.87
C ALA A 68 -4.40 2.97 -4.75
N LEU A 69 -4.37 1.66 -4.49
CA LEU A 69 -5.12 1.04 -3.39
C LEU A 69 -4.56 1.46 -2.03
N GLU A 70 -3.25 1.43 -1.85
CA GLU A 70 -2.56 1.84 -0.62
C GLU A 70 -2.90 3.28 -0.26
N THR A 71 -2.85 4.20 -1.23
CA THR A 71 -3.24 5.60 -1.02
C THR A 71 -4.70 5.73 -0.63
N ARG A 72 -5.60 4.97 -1.27
CA ARG A 72 -7.03 5.01 -0.97
C ARG A 72 -7.33 4.53 0.44
N ILE A 73 -6.81 3.38 0.84
CA ILE A 73 -7.02 2.84 2.18
C ILE A 73 -6.42 3.77 3.24
N ALA A 74 -5.19 4.26 3.04
CA ALA A 74 -4.59 5.21 3.95
C ALA A 74 -5.46 6.47 4.12
N THR A 75 -6.02 7.00 3.02
CA THR A 75 -6.90 8.17 3.06
C THR A 75 -8.20 7.90 3.82
N LEU A 76 -8.85 6.75 3.56
CA LEU A 76 -10.11 6.38 4.21
C LEU A 76 -9.96 6.12 5.71
N GLU A 77 -8.83 5.54 6.12
CA GLU A 77 -8.49 5.24 7.52
C GLU A 77 -7.83 6.41 8.26
N GLY A 78 -7.56 7.52 7.58
CA GLY A 78 -6.82 8.66 8.16
C GLY A 78 -5.38 8.32 8.51
N GLY A 79 -4.81 7.28 7.88
CA GLY A 79 -3.44 6.80 8.09
C GLY A 79 -2.41 7.60 7.31
N ARG A 80 -1.15 7.53 7.74
CA ARG A 80 -0.02 8.15 7.04
C ARG A 80 0.40 7.37 5.78
N GLY A 81 0.06 6.09 5.73
CA GLY A 81 0.38 5.19 4.64
C GLY A 81 -0.30 3.85 4.84
N CYS A 82 -0.22 3.02 3.81
CA CYS A 82 -0.75 1.66 3.82
C CYS A 82 0.21 0.76 3.06
N THR A 83 0.27 -0.50 3.42
CA THR A 83 0.96 -1.55 2.67
C THR A 83 -0.04 -2.67 2.38
N VAL A 84 -0.10 -3.08 1.13
CA VAL A 84 -1.02 -4.12 0.66
C VAL A 84 -0.26 -5.42 0.42
N PRO A 85 -0.38 -6.43 1.28
CA PRO A 85 0.17 -7.77 1.04
C PRO A 85 -0.83 -8.67 0.30
N SER A 86 -0.39 -9.87 -0.05
CA SER A 86 -1.16 -10.83 -0.84
C SER A 86 -2.27 -11.57 -0.07
N SER A 87 -2.36 -11.42 1.26
CA SER A 87 -3.39 -12.06 2.08
C SER A 87 -3.60 -11.36 3.41
N GLY A 88 -4.76 -11.58 4.03
CA GLY A 88 -5.06 -11.07 5.37
C GLY A 88 -4.10 -11.60 6.45
N HIS A 89 -3.67 -12.86 6.37
CA HIS A 89 -2.67 -13.40 7.27
C HIS A 89 -1.30 -12.72 7.11
N ALA A 90 -0.90 -12.40 5.88
CA ALA A 90 0.32 -11.63 5.64
C ALA A 90 0.18 -10.20 6.19
N ALA A 91 -1.01 -9.59 6.10
CA ALA A 91 -1.27 -8.28 6.69
C ALA A 91 -1.14 -8.30 8.22
N GLN A 92 -1.69 -9.33 8.88
CA GLN A 92 -1.54 -9.51 10.33
C GLN A 92 -0.07 -9.70 10.72
N LEU A 93 0.69 -10.49 9.97
CA LEU A 93 2.11 -10.67 10.21
C LEU A 93 2.88 -9.36 10.09
N LEU A 94 2.66 -8.60 9.02
CA LEU A 94 3.31 -7.31 8.81
C LEU A 94 2.95 -6.28 9.89
N ALA A 95 1.72 -6.31 10.39
CA ALA A 95 1.28 -5.41 11.45
C ALA A 95 1.90 -5.76 12.82
N LEU A 96 2.06 -7.03 13.14
CA LEU A 96 2.48 -7.51 14.46
C LEU A 96 4.00 -7.72 14.56
N PHE A 97 4.61 -8.31 13.53
CA PHE A 97 6.02 -8.70 13.56
C PHE A 97 7.00 -7.58 13.94
N PRO A 98 6.85 -6.34 13.44
CA PRO A 98 7.77 -5.26 13.81
C PRO A 98 7.65 -4.81 15.28
N LEU A 99 6.54 -5.16 15.95
CA LEU A 99 6.26 -4.79 17.33
C LEU A 99 6.62 -5.90 18.32
N MET A 100 6.93 -7.10 17.82
CA MET A 100 7.14 -8.28 18.63
C MET A 100 8.62 -8.60 18.79
N SER A 101 8.98 -9.15 19.96
CA SER A 101 10.30 -9.70 20.25
C SER A 101 10.13 -11.02 21.01
N PRO A 102 11.17 -11.88 21.10
CA PRO A 102 11.08 -13.09 21.89
C PRO A 102 10.64 -12.79 23.33
N GLY A 103 9.56 -13.45 23.78
CA GLY A 103 8.94 -13.22 25.08
C GLY A 103 7.88 -12.13 25.14
N ALA A 104 7.61 -11.43 24.03
CA ALA A 104 6.48 -10.52 23.98
C ALA A 104 5.14 -11.26 23.98
N GLU A 105 4.10 -10.62 24.52
CA GLU A 105 2.78 -11.20 24.65
C GLU A 105 1.75 -10.40 23.83
N ILE A 106 0.75 -11.12 23.31
CA ILE A 106 -0.40 -10.52 22.60
C ILE A 106 -1.67 -10.83 23.38
N VAL A 107 -2.45 -9.82 23.69
CA VAL A 107 -3.82 -9.96 24.19
C VAL A 107 -4.79 -9.82 23.02
N ALA A 108 -5.53 -10.88 22.71
CA ALA A 108 -6.43 -10.91 21.57
C ALA A 108 -7.79 -11.50 21.96
N SER A 109 -8.84 -11.14 21.20
CA SER A 109 -10.17 -11.74 21.36
C SER A 109 -10.15 -13.22 21.02
N SER A 110 -10.84 -14.05 21.78
CA SER A 110 -11.06 -15.46 21.45
C SER A 110 -12.04 -15.68 20.29
N ARG A 111 -12.69 -14.64 19.81
CA ARG A 111 -13.68 -14.68 18.71
C ARG A 111 -13.11 -14.23 17.37
N LEU A 112 -11.82 -14.37 17.18
CA LEU A 112 -11.15 -14.11 15.89
C LEU A 112 -11.37 -15.27 14.91
N TYR A 113 -11.10 -15.01 13.63
CA TYR A 113 -11.01 -16.05 12.62
C TYR A 113 -10.03 -17.15 13.06
N GLY A 114 -10.40 -18.41 12.87
CA GLY A 114 -9.64 -19.55 13.38
C GLY A 114 -8.18 -19.57 12.91
N GLY A 115 -7.91 -19.18 11.66
CA GLY A 115 -6.56 -19.03 11.14
C GLY A 115 -5.73 -17.98 11.87
N SER A 116 -6.34 -16.85 12.24
CA SER A 116 -5.68 -15.80 13.02
C SER A 116 -5.33 -16.27 14.44
N LEU A 117 -6.25 -17.00 15.08
CA LEU A 117 -5.97 -17.62 16.38
C LEU A 117 -4.80 -18.61 16.31
N GLN A 118 -4.73 -19.40 15.23
CA GLN A 118 -3.63 -20.35 15.05
C GLN A 118 -2.31 -19.62 14.76
N GLN A 119 -2.34 -18.56 13.94
CA GLN A 119 -1.15 -17.75 13.65
C GLN A 119 -0.56 -17.09 14.90
N MET A 120 -1.41 -16.64 15.85
CA MET A 120 -0.96 -15.99 17.08
C MET A 120 -0.46 -16.97 18.16
N LYS A 121 -0.65 -18.27 17.97
CA LYS A 121 -0.17 -19.30 18.90
C LYS A 121 1.23 -19.80 18.59
N ASN A 122 1.71 -19.57 17.38
CA ASN A 122 3.00 -19.99 16.86
C ASN A 122 4.00 -18.85 16.87
#